data_72dc8b9a399951beb7e6a08bd6230be9
#
_entry.id   72dc8b9a399951beb7e6a08bd6230be9
#
_cell.length_a   1.000
_cell.length_b   1.000
_cell.length_c   1.000
_cell.angle_alpha   90.00
_cell.angle_beta   90.00
_cell.angle_gamma   90.00
#
_symmetry.space_group_name_H-M   'P 1'
#
loop_
_entity.id
_entity.type
_entity.pdbx_description
1 polymer ?
#
loop_
_entity_poly.entity_id
_entity_poly.type
_entity_poly.pdbx_seq_one_letter_code
_entity_poly.pdbx_strand_id
1 'polypeptide(L)'
;MRRALAACTLSLAAVAAQAQLFADDDARKAILDLRAKLAASEQEARTRNADVNEQLQALRRSLLDMNTQMEALRSEMARLRGTNEQLQRDLAELQRKQRDLGQAVDDRLRKIEPQKVTLDGREFNADPEEKRQYDEAIALLRSGDFDKAAQALAVFQVRWPASGYATSARFWQGNALYGKRDYKEAISAFRAFLAKAPEGDRAAEAMLAIANSQAEMKDRAGARKTLDELIKAYPKSEAAAAAKERLAALR
;
A
#
# COMPACT_ATOMS: atom_id res chain seq x y z
N MET A 1 112.31 36.43 -84.48
CA MET A 1 110.97 36.81 -83.84
C MET A 1 109.92 35.66 -83.81
N ARG A 2 109.98 34.62 -84.56
CA ARG A 2 109.02 33.52 -84.60
C ARG A 2 109.12 32.53 -83.46
N ARG A 3 110.29 32.40 -82.74
CA ARG A 3 110.40 31.47 -81.56
C ARG A 3 109.92 32.09 -80.29
N ALA A 4 109.85 33.38 -80.09
CA ALA A 4 109.38 34.06 -78.95
C ALA A 4 107.85 34.04 -78.88
N LEU A 5 107.13 34.07 -79.96
CA LEU A 5 105.67 33.98 -80.00
C LEU A 5 105.15 32.58 -79.71
N ALA A 6 105.84 31.51 -80.05
CA ALA A 6 105.50 30.13 -79.79
C ALA A 6 105.59 29.79 -78.28
N ALA A 7 106.60 30.39 -77.59
CA ALA A 7 106.76 30.19 -76.15
C ALA A 7 105.67 30.93 -75.32
N CYS A 8 105.18 32.08 -75.75
CA CYS A 8 104.14 32.83 -75.04
C CYS A 8 102.75 32.19 -75.22
N THR A 9 102.49 31.56 -76.37
CA THR A 9 101.20 30.84 -76.59
C THR A 9 101.15 29.52 -75.80
N LEU A 10 102.28 28.80 -75.67
CA LEU A 10 102.29 27.58 -74.80
C LEU A 10 102.15 27.91 -73.32
N SER A 11 102.72 29.03 -72.83
CA SER A 11 102.55 29.43 -71.43
C SER A 11 101.13 29.92 -71.12
N LEU A 12 100.47 30.62 -72.03
CA LEU A 12 99.05 30.98 -71.85
C LEU A 12 98.10 29.75 -71.85
N ALA A 13 98.39 28.76 -72.74
CA ALA A 13 97.63 27.53 -72.79
C ALA A 13 97.77 26.66 -71.49
N ALA A 14 98.99 26.69 -70.91
CA ALA A 14 99.25 25.98 -69.65
C ALA A 14 98.56 26.64 -68.42
N VAL A 15 98.49 28.00 -68.43
CA VAL A 15 97.78 28.74 -67.36
C VAL A 15 96.25 28.56 -67.48
N ALA A 16 95.73 28.51 -68.69
CA ALA A 16 94.29 28.26 -68.95
C ALA A 16 93.93 26.79 -68.55
N ALA A 17 94.82 25.83 -68.81
CA ALA A 17 94.57 24.44 -68.41
C ALA A 17 94.65 24.26 -66.87
N GLN A 18 95.50 25.01 -66.15
CA GLN A 18 95.54 25.01 -64.73
C GLN A 18 94.32 25.70 -64.08
N ALA A 19 93.83 26.80 -64.67
CA ALA A 19 92.63 27.44 -64.18
C ALA A 19 91.41 26.56 -64.34
N GLN A 20 91.35 25.71 -65.41
CA GLN A 20 90.25 24.74 -65.59
C GLN A 20 90.30 23.56 -64.61
N LEU A 21 91.56 23.12 -64.22
CA LEU A 21 91.74 22.08 -63.20
C LEU A 21 91.32 22.54 -61.79
N PHE A 22 91.56 23.79 -61.39
CA PHE A 22 91.13 24.33 -60.12
C PHE A 22 89.62 24.60 -60.09
N ALA A 23 89.03 25.04 -61.19
CA ALA A 23 87.59 25.22 -61.31
C ALA A 23 86.84 23.85 -61.23
N ASP A 24 87.45 22.78 -61.78
CA ASP A 24 86.89 21.44 -61.72
C ASP A 24 86.93 20.82 -60.26
N ASP A 25 88.03 21.13 -59.52
CA ASP A 25 88.12 20.70 -58.13
C ASP A 25 87.11 21.38 -57.18
N ASP A 26 86.86 22.69 -57.40
CA ASP A 26 85.87 23.42 -56.59
C ASP A 26 84.44 22.96 -56.98
N ALA A 27 84.23 22.69 -58.27
CA ALA A 27 82.96 22.10 -58.76
C ALA A 27 82.78 20.68 -58.16
N ARG A 28 83.82 19.89 -58.11
CA ARG A 28 83.76 18.55 -57.49
C ARG A 28 83.46 18.63 -55.95
N LYS A 29 84.10 19.57 -55.24
CA LYS A 29 83.81 19.79 -53.82
C LYS A 29 82.39 20.22 -53.61
N ALA A 30 81.86 21.14 -54.44
CA ALA A 30 80.42 21.55 -54.33
C ALA A 30 79.47 20.41 -54.62
N ILE A 31 79.82 19.52 -55.59
CA ILE A 31 78.96 18.32 -55.84
C ILE A 31 78.99 17.33 -54.66
N LEU A 32 80.21 17.16 -54.07
CA LEU A 32 80.32 16.28 -52.88
C LEU A 32 79.54 16.84 -51.67
N ASP A 33 79.63 18.17 -51.43
CA ASP A 33 78.86 18.84 -50.40
C ASP A 33 77.34 18.76 -50.66
N LEU A 34 76.91 18.98 -51.87
CA LEU A 34 75.48 18.80 -52.25
C LEU A 34 75.00 17.35 -52.09
N ARG A 35 75.86 16.37 -52.45
CA ARG A 35 75.49 14.94 -52.21
C ARG A 35 75.42 14.62 -50.74
N ALA A 36 76.37 15.17 -49.94
CA ALA A 36 76.32 14.98 -48.49
C ALA A 36 75.05 15.63 -47.89
N LYS A 37 74.69 16.84 -48.28
CA LYS A 37 73.46 17.52 -47.88
C LYS A 37 72.18 16.77 -48.33
N LEU A 38 72.19 16.27 -49.56
CA LEU A 38 71.09 15.46 -50.07
C LEU A 38 70.94 14.17 -49.25
N ALA A 39 72.04 13.44 -49.00
CA ALA A 39 72.03 12.22 -48.22
C ALA A 39 71.57 12.48 -46.75
N ALA A 40 71.97 13.59 -46.14
CA ALA A 40 71.53 14.01 -44.82
C ALA A 40 70.03 14.35 -44.85
N SER A 41 69.55 15.10 -45.86
CA SER A 41 68.12 15.41 -46.01
C SER A 41 67.27 14.17 -46.26
N GLU A 42 67.79 13.25 -47.14
CA GLU A 42 67.07 11.95 -47.30
C GLU A 42 66.98 11.13 -46.01
N GLN A 43 68.05 11.08 -45.24
CA GLN A 43 68.08 10.36 -43.98
C GLN A 43 67.10 11.02 -42.96
N GLU A 44 67.12 12.34 -42.91
CA GLU A 44 66.18 13.08 -42.06
C GLU A 44 64.73 12.84 -42.47
N ALA A 45 64.47 12.86 -43.78
CA ALA A 45 63.13 12.54 -44.30
C ALA A 45 62.69 11.09 -43.97
N ARG A 46 63.64 10.12 -44.11
CA ARG A 46 63.36 8.73 -43.72
C ARG A 46 63.02 8.60 -42.21
N THR A 47 63.79 9.28 -41.35
CA THR A 47 63.54 9.28 -39.88
C THR A 47 62.19 9.89 -39.57
N ARG A 48 61.90 11.07 -40.17
CA ARG A 48 60.59 11.72 -39.97
C ARG A 48 59.44 10.83 -40.46
N ASN A 49 59.58 10.15 -41.58
CA ASN A 49 58.56 9.23 -42.08
C ASN A 49 58.38 8.03 -41.18
N ALA A 50 59.45 7.50 -40.57
CA ALA A 50 59.36 6.41 -39.58
C ALA A 50 58.63 6.89 -38.36
N ASP A 51 58.93 8.07 -37.79
CA ASP A 51 58.26 8.66 -36.62
C ASP A 51 56.78 8.91 -36.89
N VAL A 52 56.44 9.47 -38.07
CA VAL A 52 55.03 9.68 -38.46
C VAL A 52 54.27 8.34 -38.55
N ASN A 53 54.92 7.33 -39.15
CA ASN A 53 54.29 6.00 -39.24
C ASN A 53 54.08 5.38 -37.84
N GLU A 54 55.01 5.52 -36.92
CA GLU A 54 54.85 5.07 -35.54
C GLU A 54 53.70 5.81 -34.83
N GLN A 55 53.65 7.15 -34.98
CA GLN A 55 52.53 7.96 -34.42
C GLN A 55 51.18 7.56 -34.99
N LEU A 56 51.11 7.30 -36.32
CA LEU A 56 49.88 6.81 -36.97
C LEU A 56 49.44 5.45 -36.41
N GLN A 57 50.39 4.53 -36.20
CA GLN A 57 50.07 3.24 -35.58
C GLN A 57 49.61 3.37 -34.13
N ALA A 58 50.24 4.26 -33.33
CA ALA A 58 49.82 4.55 -31.97
C ALA A 58 48.39 5.16 -31.94
N LEU A 59 48.11 6.13 -32.83
CA LEU A 59 46.80 6.73 -32.96
C LEU A 59 45.72 5.71 -33.37
N ARG A 60 46.04 4.83 -34.33
CA ARG A 60 45.11 3.74 -34.73
C ARG A 60 44.80 2.81 -33.57
N ARG A 61 45.80 2.42 -32.76
CA ARG A 61 45.57 1.61 -31.53
C ARG A 61 44.68 2.34 -30.54
N SER A 62 44.96 3.62 -30.27
CA SER A 62 44.13 4.42 -29.36
C SER A 62 42.69 4.56 -29.84
N LEU A 63 42.45 4.71 -31.15
CA LEU A 63 41.09 4.74 -31.72
C LEU A 63 40.35 3.39 -31.54
N LEU A 64 41.06 2.27 -31.74
CA LEU A 64 40.48 0.94 -31.50
C LEU A 64 40.13 0.73 -30.01
N ASP A 65 41.03 1.12 -29.10
CA ASP A 65 40.78 1.05 -27.67
C ASP A 65 39.59 1.92 -27.25
N MET A 66 39.52 3.14 -27.77
CA MET A 66 38.39 4.05 -27.53
C MET A 66 37.06 3.46 -28.04
N ASN A 67 37.05 2.86 -29.24
CA ASN A 67 35.87 2.18 -29.77
C ASN A 67 35.44 1.03 -28.86
N THR A 68 36.37 0.20 -28.39
CA THR A 68 36.09 -0.90 -27.46
C THR A 68 35.52 -0.38 -26.16
N GLN A 69 36.08 0.70 -25.60
CA GLN A 69 35.53 1.34 -24.38
C GLN A 69 34.13 1.91 -24.61
N MET A 70 33.88 2.53 -25.78
CA MET A 70 32.56 3.03 -26.15
C MET A 70 31.51 1.91 -26.22
N GLU A 71 31.86 0.76 -26.81
CA GLU A 71 30.96 -0.40 -26.87
C GLU A 71 30.68 -0.98 -25.47
N ALA A 72 31.72 -1.08 -24.62
CA ALA A 72 31.57 -1.49 -23.23
C ALA A 72 30.62 -0.55 -22.43
N LEU A 73 30.79 0.77 -22.56
CA LEU A 73 29.93 1.77 -21.96
C LEU A 73 28.50 1.70 -22.47
N ARG A 74 28.30 1.49 -23.78
CA ARG A 74 26.95 1.30 -24.33
C ARG A 74 26.28 0.06 -23.78
N SER A 75 27.00 -1.04 -23.65
CA SER A 75 26.50 -2.28 -23.05
C SER A 75 26.11 -2.06 -21.57
N GLU A 76 26.96 -1.38 -20.80
CA GLU A 76 26.66 -1.07 -19.39
C GLU A 76 25.44 -0.14 -19.25
N MET A 77 25.34 0.88 -20.12
CA MET A 77 24.14 1.73 -20.15
C MET A 77 22.87 0.95 -20.48
N ALA A 78 22.92 0.01 -21.41
CA ALA A 78 21.77 -0.84 -21.73
C ALA A 78 21.40 -1.72 -20.52
N ARG A 79 22.38 -2.30 -19.84
CA ARG A 79 22.19 -3.09 -18.63
C ARG A 79 21.56 -2.25 -17.51
N LEU A 80 22.08 -1.05 -17.26
CA LEU A 80 21.54 -0.15 -16.24
C LEU A 80 20.11 0.29 -16.55
N ARG A 81 19.78 0.54 -17.82
CA ARG A 81 18.40 0.83 -18.23
C ARG A 81 17.47 -0.35 -17.95
N GLY A 82 17.88 -1.56 -18.32
CA GLY A 82 17.10 -2.78 -18.02
C GLY A 82 16.87 -2.99 -16.52
N THR A 83 17.92 -2.77 -15.72
CA THR A 83 17.80 -2.84 -14.25
C THR A 83 16.86 -1.77 -13.70
N ASN A 84 16.93 -0.55 -14.22
CA ASN A 84 16.05 0.54 -13.80
C ASN A 84 14.57 0.26 -14.14
N GLU A 85 14.31 -0.24 -15.34
CA GLU A 85 12.96 -0.67 -15.72
C GLU A 85 12.44 -1.82 -14.86
N GLN A 86 13.31 -2.76 -14.49
CA GLN A 86 12.93 -3.84 -13.56
C GLN A 86 12.60 -3.28 -12.17
N LEU A 87 13.44 -2.41 -11.62
CA LEU A 87 13.21 -1.76 -10.34
C LEU A 87 11.90 -0.94 -10.33
N GLN A 88 11.59 -0.26 -11.43
CA GLN A 88 10.32 0.47 -11.56
C GLN A 88 9.11 -0.48 -11.52
N ARG A 89 9.19 -1.64 -12.20
CA ARG A 89 8.15 -2.67 -12.14
C ARG A 89 7.98 -3.23 -10.73
N ASP A 90 9.10 -3.58 -10.09
CA ASP A 90 9.10 -4.13 -8.73
C ASP A 90 8.55 -3.12 -7.72
N LEU A 91 8.90 -1.84 -7.87
CA LEU A 91 8.35 -0.76 -7.04
C LEU A 91 6.84 -0.61 -7.22
N ALA A 92 6.35 -0.64 -8.46
CA ALA A 92 4.92 -0.56 -8.75
C ALA A 92 4.16 -1.77 -8.16
N GLU A 93 4.74 -2.97 -8.25
CA GLU A 93 4.17 -4.19 -7.64
C GLU A 93 4.14 -4.09 -6.12
N LEU A 94 5.23 -3.64 -5.47
CA LEU A 94 5.29 -3.45 -4.03
C LEU A 94 4.26 -2.41 -3.55
N GLN A 95 4.12 -1.30 -4.26
CA GLN A 95 3.11 -0.29 -3.95
C GLN A 95 1.68 -0.82 -4.06
N ARG A 96 1.43 -1.69 -5.04
CA ARG A 96 0.14 -2.37 -5.16
C ARG A 96 -0.11 -3.31 -3.99
N LYS A 97 0.85 -4.19 -3.68
CA LYS A 97 0.76 -5.10 -2.53
C LYS A 97 0.56 -4.36 -1.21
N GLN A 98 1.24 -3.23 -1.03
CA GLN A 98 1.08 -2.41 0.18
C GLN A 98 -0.34 -1.83 0.29
N ARG A 99 -0.92 -1.34 -0.83
CA ARG A 99 -2.31 -0.86 -0.83
C ARG A 99 -3.31 -1.97 -0.55
N ASP A 100 -3.14 -3.13 -1.21
CA ASP A 100 -4.01 -4.29 -1.02
C ASP A 100 -3.95 -4.80 0.43
N LEU A 101 -2.75 -4.83 1.03
CA LEU A 101 -2.56 -5.19 2.43
C LEU A 101 -3.21 -4.17 3.38
N GLY A 102 -3.03 -2.87 3.13
CA GLY A 102 -3.68 -1.80 3.88
C GLY A 102 -5.19 -1.95 3.86
N GLN A 103 -5.76 -2.15 2.68
CA GLN A 103 -7.20 -2.35 2.52
C GLN A 103 -7.70 -3.62 3.23
N ALA A 104 -6.95 -4.72 3.13
CA ALA A 104 -7.30 -5.96 3.83
C ALA A 104 -7.23 -5.81 5.37
N VAL A 105 -6.29 -5.02 5.89
CA VAL A 105 -6.20 -4.69 7.32
C VAL A 105 -7.38 -3.82 7.73
N ASP A 106 -7.71 -2.77 6.99
CA ASP A 106 -8.85 -1.89 7.26
C ASP A 106 -10.17 -2.66 7.25
N ASP A 107 -10.35 -3.56 6.27
CA ASP A 107 -11.56 -4.41 6.20
C ASP A 107 -11.67 -5.38 7.38
N ARG A 108 -10.53 -5.87 7.89
CA ARG A 108 -10.52 -6.70 9.12
C ARG A 108 -10.80 -5.88 10.36
N LEU A 109 -10.20 -4.68 10.47
CA LEU A 109 -10.44 -3.77 11.59
C LEU A 109 -11.92 -3.37 11.68
N ARG A 110 -12.54 -2.99 10.55
CA ARG A 110 -13.97 -2.65 10.51
C ARG A 110 -14.88 -3.77 11.03
N LYS A 111 -14.45 -5.03 10.89
CA LYS A 111 -15.22 -6.19 11.37
C LYS A 111 -15.14 -6.39 12.90
N ILE A 112 -14.15 -5.81 13.55
CA ILE A 112 -13.90 -5.95 14.98
C ILE A 112 -14.02 -4.63 15.76
N GLU A 113 -14.07 -3.50 15.06
CA GLU A 113 -14.23 -2.20 15.70
C GLU A 113 -15.65 -2.06 16.29
N PRO A 114 -15.77 -1.61 17.56
CA PRO A 114 -17.07 -1.33 18.16
C PRO A 114 -17.84 -0.27 17.36
N GLN A 115 -19.09 -0.57 17.08
CA GLN A 115 -19.99 0.30 16.34
C GLN A 115 -20.87 1.11 17.29
N LYS A 116 -21.11 2.38 16.98
CA LYS A 116 -22.12 3.16 17.69
C LYS A 116 -23.51 2.66 17.35
N VAL A 117 -24.26 2.35 18.37
CA VAL A 117 -25.64 1.85 18.28
C VAL A 117 -26.54 2.72 19.13
N THR A 118 -27.74 3.02 18.60
CA THR A 118 -28.82 3.66 19.37
C THR A 118 -29.93 2.64 19.55
N LEU A 119 -30.27 2.34 20.78
CA LEU A 119 -31.37 1.45 21.13
C LEU A 119 -32.12 1.98 22.36
N ASP A 120 -33.44 2.00 22.31
CA ASP A 120 -34.29 2.48 23.37
C ASP A 120 -33.86 3.86 23.92
N GLY A 121 -33.53 4.80 23.01
CA GLY A 121 -33.10 6.16 23.32
C GLY A 121 -31.68 6.30 23.91
N ARG A 122 -30.89 5.23 23.98
CA ARG A 122 -29.54 5.21 24.52
C ARG A 122 -28.52 4.93 23.43
N GLU A 123 -27.45 5.72 23.44
CA GLU A 123 -26.30 5.48 22.57
C GLU A 123 -25.22 4.70 23.35
N PHE A 124 -24.66 3.70 22.71
CA PHE A 124 -23.53 2.92 23.24
C PHE A 124 -22.69 2.33 22.11
N ASN A 125 -21.48 1.92 22.43
CA ASN A 125 -20.64 1.18 21.52
C ASN A 125 -20.87 -0.32 21.71
N ALA A 126 -21.13 -1.04 20.62
CA ALA A 126 -21.33 -2.48 20.63
C ALA A 126 -20.27 -3.16 19.75
N ASP A 127 -19.73 -4.27 20.23
CA ASP A 127 -18.93 -5.16 19.42
C ASP A 127 -19.77 -5.71 18.25
N PRO A 128 -19.24 -5.80 17.02
CA PRO A 128 -19.99 -6.34 15.89
C PRO A 128 -20.56 -7.74 16.12
N GLU A 129 -19.85 -8.59 16.86
CA GLU A 129 -20.32 -9.93 17.21
C GLU A 129 -21.46 -9.87 18.24
N GLU A 130 -21.38 -8.97 19.22
CA GLU A 130 -22.43 -8.67 20.17
C GLU A 130 -23.71 -8.22 19.45
N LYS A 131 -23.58 -7.25 18.54
CA LYS A 131 -24.70 -6.78 17.73
C LYS A 131 -25.30 -7.91 16.89
N ARG A 132 -24.48 -8.72 16.22
CA ARG A 132 -24.93 -9.84 15.40
C ARG A 132 -25.76 -10.84 16.21
N GLN A 133 -25.25 -11.24 17.39
CA GLN A 133 -25.95 -12.20 18.25
C GLN A 133 -27.28 -11.66 18.78
N TYR A 134 -27.31 -10.37 19.13
CA TYR A 134 -28.57 -9.73 19.52
C TYR A 134 -29.58 -9.70 18.39
N ASP A 135 -29.17 -9.25 17.19
CA ASP A 135 -30.03 -9.15 16.00
C ASP A 135 -30.54 -10.54 15.58
N GLU A 136 -29.73 -11.58 15.63
CA GLU A 136 -30.14 -12.97 15.39
C GLU A 136 -31.20 -13.45 16.38
N ALA A 137 -31.01 -13.17 17.66
CA ALA A 137 -31.99 -13.52 18.68
C ALA A 137 -33.33 -12.80 18.49
N ILE A 138 -33.31 -11.52 18.09
CA ILE A 138 -34.50 -10.75 17.74
C ILE A 138 -35.18 -11.29 16.47
N ALA A 139 -34.41 -11.72 15.50
CA ALA A 139 -34.95 -12.34 14.27
C ALA A 139 -35.70 -13.65 14.59
N LEU A 140 -35.17 -14.49 15.48
CA LEU A 140 -35.87 -15.69 15.97
C LEU A 140 -37.19 -15.35 16.66
N LEU A 141 -37.20 -14.30 17.46
CA LEU A 141 -38.43 -13.83 18.11
C LEU A 141 -39.48 -13.39 17.06
N ARG A 142 -39.06 -12.62 16.07
CA ARG A 142 -39.94 -12.13 14.98
C ARG A 142 -40.50 -13.27 14.11
N SER A 143 -39.72 -14.33 13.91
CA SER A 143 -40.17 -15.51 13.15
C SER A 143 -41.09 -16.44 13.97
N GLY A 144 -41.32 -16.15 15.25
CA GLY A 144 -42.14 -16.97 16.13
C GLY A 144 -41.44 -18.21 16.70
N ASP A 145 -40.11 -18.34 16.49
CA ASP A 145 -39.31 -19.43 17.09
C ASP A 145 -38.94 -19.05 18.54
N PHE A 146 -39.97 -19.02 19.42
CA PHE A 146 -39.86 -18.51 20.78
C PHE A 146 -38.90 -19.31 21.65
N ASP A 147 -38.79 -20.63 21.43
CA ASP A 147 -37.86 -21.48 22.16
C ASP A 147 -36.41 -21.08 21.87
N LYS A 148 -36.06 -20.99 20.59
CA LYS A 148 -34.68 -20.59 20.20
C LYS A 148 -34.40 -19.15 20.56
N ALA A 149 -35.38 -18.24 20.43
CA ALA A 149 -35.23 -16.84 20.81
C ALA A 149 -34.93 -16.70 22.32
N ALA A 150 -35.69 -17.40 23.19
CA ALA A 150 -35.47 -17.38 24.62
C ALA A 150 -34.07 -17.90 25.01
N GLN A 151 -33.64 -19.00 24.38
CA GLN A 151 -32.30 -19.57 24.58
C GLN A 151 -31.20 -18.62 24.09
N ALA A 152 -31.31 -18.09 22.87
CA ALA A 152 -30.34 -17.16 22.29
C ALA A 152 -30.16 -15.90 23.15
N LEU A 153 -31.27 -15.33 23.64
CA LEU A 153 -31.24 -14.16 24.53
C LEU A 153 -30.67 -14.48 25.93
N ALA A 154 -30.89 -15.70 26.44
CA ALA A 154 -30.26 -16.15 27.68
C ALA A 154 -28.71 -16.28 27.49
N VAL A 155 -28.27 -16.93 26.43
CA VAL A 155 -26.85 -17.06 26.12
C VAL A 155 -26.21 -15.71 25.91
N PHE A 156 -26.87 -14.79 25.19
CA PHE A 156 -26.43 -13.42 25.02
C PHE A 156 -26.14 -12.70 26.32
N GLN A 157 -27.06 -12.78 27.28
CA GLN A 157 -26.89 -12.11 28.57
C GLN A 157 -25.77 -12.68 29.43
N VAL A 158 -25.47 -13.96 29.30
CA VAL A 158 -24.32 -14.59 29.97
C VAL A 158 -23.00 -14.17 29.31
N ARG A 159 -22.98 -14.12 27.99
CA ARG A 159 -21.78 -13.76 27.23
C ARG A 159 -21.45 -12.26 27.29
N TRP A 160 -22.48 -11.42 27.31
CA TRP A 160 -22.36 -9.96 27.22
C TRP A 160 -23.08 -9.25 28.40
N PRO A 161 -22.69 -9.53 29.65
CA PRO A 161 -23.43 -9.03 30.83
C PRO A 161 -23.40 -7.50 30.97
N ALA A 162 -22.35 -6.84 30.45
CA ALA A 162 -22.18 -5.40 30.46
C ALA A 162 -22.62 -4.71 29.15
N SER A 163 -23.24 -5.44 28.25
CA SER A 163 -23.70 -4.94 26.95
C SER A 163 -24.74 -3.83 27.11
N GLY A 164 -24.69 -2.84 26.22
CA GLY A 164 -25.79 -1.87 26.08
C GLY A 164 -27.11 -2.49 25.67
N TYR A 165 -27.12 -3.68 25.06
CA TYR A 165 -28.30 -4.47 24.74
C TYR A 165 -28.87 -5.25 25.94
N ALA A 166 -28.11 -5.44 27.04
CA ALA A 166 -28.48 -6.37 28.12
C ALA A 166 -29.88 -6.13 28.71
N THR A 167 -30.26 -4.87 28.86
CA THR A 167 -31.61 -4.51 29.39
C THR A 167 -32.69 -4.87 28.38
N SER A 168 -32.53 -4.50 27.13
CA SER A 168 -33.47 -4.84 26.05
C SER A 168 -33.54 -6.35 25.81
N ALA A 169 -32.41 -7.07 25.90
CA ALA A 169 -32.37 -8.53 25.79
C ALA A 169 -33.22 -9.22 26.87
N ARG A 170 -33.23 -8.70 28.10
CA ARG A 170 -34.11 -9.22 29.17
C ARG A 170 -35.59 -9.04 28.88
N PHE A 171 -35.97 -7.87 28.38
CA PHE A 171 -37.33 -7.59 27.95
C PHE A 171 -37.79 -8.55 26.86
N TRP A 172 -37.00 -8.71 25.82
CA TRP A 172 -37.32 -9.61 24.71
C TRP A 172 -37.27 -11.08 25.09
N GLN A 173 -36.41 -11.46 26.04
CA GLN A 173 -36.41 -12.81 26.59
C GLN A 173 -37.74 -13.08 27.33
N GLY A 174 -38.24 -12.11 28.11
CA GLY A 174 -39.56 -12.20 28.72
C GLY A 174 -40.67 -12.43 27.70
N ASN A 175 -40.63 -11.70 26.56
CA ASN A 175 -41.58 -11.88 25.46
C ASN A 175 -41.47 -13.27 24.79
N ALA A 176 -40.25 -13.76 24.58
CA ALA A 176 -40.05 -15.09 24.03
C ALA A 176 -40.57 -16.19 24.96
N LEU A 177 -40.29 -16.07 26.27
CA LEU A 177 -40.78 -16.97 27.29
C LEU A 177 -42.31 -16.94 27.37
N TYR A 178 -42.92 -15.78 27.26
CA TYR A 178 -44.39 -15.65 27.19
C TYR A 178 -44.94 -16.35 25.96
N GLY A 179 -44.32 -16.13 24.77
CA GLY A 179 -44.71 -16.74 23.51
C GLY A 179 -44.66 -18.27 23.53
N LYS A 180 -43.67 -18.86 24.19
CA LYS A 180 -43.59 -20.32 24.40
C LYS A 180 -44.44 -20.84 25.54
N ARG A 181 -45.23 -19.98 26.21
CA ARG A 181 -46.11 -20.26 27.36
C ARG A 181 -45.39 -20.64 28.64
N ASP A 182 -44.10 -20.27 28.79
CA ASP A 182 -43.38 -20.41 30.03
C ASP A 182 -43.59 -19.15 30.91
N TYR A 183 -44.80 -19.01 31.40
CA TYR A 183 -45.24 -17.77 32.04
C TYR A 183 -44.49 -17.48 33.35
N LYS A 184 -44.06 -18.52 34.08
CA LYS A 184 -43.31 -18.35 35.32
C LYS A 184 -41.95 -17.70 35.05
N GLU A 185 -41.22 -18.21 34.06
CA GLU A 185 -39.92 -17.67 33.70
C GLU A 185 -40.06 -16.32 32.98
N ALA A 186 -41.15 -16.10 32.22
CA ALA A 186 -41.46 -14.78 31.62
C ALA A 186 -41.60 -13.71 32.71
N ILE A 187 -42.36 -13.99 33.78
CA ILE A 187 -42.52 -13.07 34.94
C ILE A 187 -41.16 -12.76 35.57
N SER A 188 -40.31 -13.77 35.74
CA SER A 188 -38.97 -13.61 36.29
C SER A 188 -38.10 -12.68 35.40
N ALA A 189 -38.10 -12.90 34.10
CA ALA A 189 -37.36 -12.08 33.14
C ALA A 189 -37.85 -10.60 33.12
N PHE A 190 -39.18 -10.38 33.10
CA PHE A 190 -39.72 -9.02 33.13
C PHE A 190 -39.44 -8.31 34.47
N ARG A 191 -39.46 -9.00 35.58
CA ARG A 191 -39.08 -8.44 36.90
C ARG A 191 -37.60 -8.06 36.90
N ALA A 192 -36.74 -8.91 36.36
CA ALA A 192 -35.31 -8.60 36.23
C ALA A 192 -35.05 -7.40 35.31
N PHE A 193 -35.83 -7.23 34.23
CA PHE A 193 -35.84 -6.04 33.39
C PHE A 193 -36.23 -4.80 34.19
N LEU A 194 -37.38 -4.84 34.89
CA LEU A 194 -37.89 -3.70 35.68
C LEU A 194 -36.93 -3.27 36.80
N ALA A 195 -36.23 -4.22 37.42
CA ALA A 195 -35.22 -3.92 38.44
C ALA A 195 -34.02 -3.10 37.87
N LYS A 196 -33.73 -3.18 36.56
CA LYS A 196 -32.65 -2.47 35.91
C LYS A 196 -33.11 -1.20 35.19
N ALA A 197 -34.33 -1.14 34.72
CA ALA A 197 -34.90 -0.02 33.96
C ALA A 197 -36.37 0.25 34.40
N PRO A 198 -36.59 0.69 35.63
CA PRO A 198 -37.94 0.96 36.09
C PRO A 198 -38.61 2.13 35.37
N GLU A 199 -37.84 3.09 34.90
CA GLU A 199 -38.32 4.26 34.14
C GLU A 199 -38.08 4.13 32.63
N GLY A 200 -37.72 2.96 32.13
CA GLY A 200 -37.50 2.72 30.72
C GLY A 200 -38.80 2.75 29.91
N ASP A 201 -38.70 3.11 28.63
CA ASP A 201 -39.84 3.23 27.73
C ASP A 201 -40.76 2.00 27.70
N ARG A 202 -40.22 0.82 28.00
CA ARG A 202 -40.95 -0.45 28.01
C ARG A 202 -41.34 -0.94 29.42
N ALA A 203 -41.14 -0.14 30.46
CA ALA A 203 -41.43 -0.58 31.82
C ALA A 203 -42.94 -0.86 32.03
N ALA A 204 -43.79 0.00 31.50
CA ALA A 204 -45.23 -0.21 31.53
C ALA A 204 -45.66 -1.47 30.75
N GLU A 205 -45.06 -1.72 29.59
CA GLU A 205 -45.32 -2.93 28.77
C GLU A 205 -44.87 -4.20 29.52
N ALA A 206 -43.73 -4.17 30.21
CA ALA A 206 -43.23 -5.30 30.98
C ALA A 206 -44.18 -5.62 32.15
N MET A 207 -44.73 -4.61 32.85
CA MET A 207 -45.72 -4.84 33.91
C MET A 207 -47.01 -5.43 33.33
N LEU A 208 -47.48 -4.96 32.17
CA LEU A 208 -48.63 -5.54 31.51
C LEU A 208 -48.41 -7.00 31.12
N ALA A 209 -47.20 -7.31 30.62
CA ALA A 209 -46.83 -8.69 30.27
C ALA A 209 -46.75 -9.61 31.51
N ILE A 210 -46.30 -9.09 32.66
CA ILE A 210 -46.35 -9.83 33.94
C ILE A 210 -47.82 -10.15 34.31
N ALA A 211 -48.67 -9.14 34.25
CA ALA A 211 -50.10 -9.36 34.61
C ALA A 211 -50.78 -10.35 33.65
N ASN A 212 -50.45 -10.29 32.34
CA ASN A 212 -50.94 -11.26 31.37
C ASN A 212 -50.44 -12.67 31.68
N SER A 213 -49.16 -12.83 32.01
CA SER A 213 -48.57 -14.12 32.38
C SER A 213 -49.24 -14.69 33.62
N GLN A 214 -49.53 -13.86 34.65
CA GLN A 214 -50.26 -14.26 35.86
C GLN A 214 -51.68 -14.71 35.52
N ALA A 215 -52.40 -13.98 34.66
CA ALA A 215 -53.74 -14.34 34.21
C ALA A 215 -53.77 -15.70 33.50
N GLU A 216 -52.82 -15.94 32.59
CA GLU A 216 -52.65 -17.23 31.90
C GLU A 216 -52.36 -18.38 32.85
N MET A 217 -51.65 -18.11 33.95
CA MET A 217 -51.43 -19.07 35.06
C MET A 217 -52.63 -19.21 35.96
N LYS A 218 -53.74 -18.54 35.68
CA LYS A 218 -54.95 -18.47 36.52
C LYS A 218 -54.76 -17.78 37.88
N ASP A 219 -53.64 -17.04 38.07
CA ASP A 219 -53.41 -16.21 39.26
C ASP A 219 -54.11 -14.84 39.06
N ARG A 220 -55.42 -14.84 39.17
CA ARG A 220 -56.26 -13.63 39.03
C ARG A 220 -55.90 -12.57 40.07
N ALA A 221 -55.58 -12.98 41.31
CA ALA A 221 -55.29 -12.05 42.41
C ALA A 221 -53.97 -11.31 42.11
N GLY A 222 -52.92 -12.04 41.68
CA GLY A 222 -51.65 -11.47 41.27
C GLY A 222 -51.81 -10.55 40.06
N ALA A 223 -52.56 -10.99 39.04
CA ALA A 223 -52.82 -10.20 37.85
C ALA A 223 -53.49 -8.85 38.18
N ARG A 224 -54.55 -8.87 39.02
CA ARG A 224 -55.22 -7.63 39.44
C ARG A 224 -54.29 -6.69 40.18
N LYS A 225 -53.50 -7.20 41.12
CA LYS A 225 -52.52 -6.42 41.85
C LYS A 225 -51.48 -5.76 40.92
N THR A 226 -50.94 -6.51 40.00
CA THR A 226 -49.95 -5.98 39.03
C THR A 226 -50.57 -4.94 38.11
N LEU A 227 -51.83 -5.12 37.65
CA LEU A 227 -52.52 -4.13 36.81
C LEU A 227 -52.81 -2.84 37.61
N ASP A 228 -53.20 -2.92 38.87
CA ASP A 228 -53.39 -1.75 39.73
C ASP A 228 -52.07 -0.99 39.98
N GLU A 229 -50.98 -1.71 40.20
CA GLU A 229 -49.64 -1.14 40.33
C GLU A 229 -49.19 -0.45 39.02
N LEU A 230 -49.42 -1.07 37.88
CA LEU A 230 -49.13 -0.50 36.54
C LEU A 230 -49.86 0.85 36.33
N ILE A 231 -51.17 0.90 36.60
CA ILE A 231 -51.96 2.10 36.42
C ILE A 231 -51.47 3.23 37.33
N LYS A 232 -51.04 2.90 38.55
CA LYS A 232 -50.49 3.87 39.52
C LYS A 232 -49.10 4.38 39.08
N ALA A 233 -48.24 3.49 38.64
CA ALA A 233 -46.85 3.82 38.30
C ALA A 233 -46.74 4.56 36.98
N TYR A 234 -47.53 4.14 35.98
CA TYR A 234 -47.42 4.66 34.60
C TYR A 234 -48.80 5.12 34.04
N PRO A 235 -49.49 6.08 34.68
CA PRO A 235 -50.90 6.39 34.40
C PRO A 235 -51.16 6.93 32.97
N LYS A 236 -50.13 7.45 32.29
CA LYS A 236 -50.22 8.01 30.96
C LYS A 236 -49.81 7.05 29.84
N SER A 237 -49.38 5.83 30.17
CA SER A 237 -48.92 4.86 29.16
C SER A 237 -50.11 4.16 28.47
N GLU A 238 -49.88 3.71 27.24
CA GLU A 238 -50.87 2.86 26.52
C GLU A 238 -51.11 1.55 27.27
N ALA A 239 -50.10 1.00 27.92
CA ALA A 239 -50.20 -0.17 28.76
C ALA A 239 -51.16 0.05 29.93
N ALA A 240 -51.23 1.26 30.53
CA ALA A 240 -52.18 1.57 31.59
C ALA A 240 -53.64 1.63 31.08
N ALA A 241 -53.87 2.08 29.84
CA ALA A 241 -55.19 2.02 29.23
C ALA A 241 -55.64 0.56 29.04
N ALA A 242 -54.79 -0.28 28.46
CA ALA A 242 -55.05 -1.74 28.33
C ALA A 242 -55.23 -2.43 29.70
N ALA A 243 -54.50 -2.00 30.73
CA ALA A 243 -54.62 -2.53 32.07
C ALA A 243 -56.04 -2.27 32.70
N LYS A 244 -56.59 -1.07 32.47
CA LYS A 244 -57.95 -0.71 32.93
C LYS A 244 -59.00 -1.60 32.31
N GLU A 245 -58.90 -1.84 30.99
CA GLU A 245 -59.85 -2.73 30.28
C GLU A 245 -59.76 -4.16 30.83
N ARG A 246 -58.53 -4.67 31.04
CA ARG A 246 -58.34 -6.03 31.59
C ARG A 246 -58.79 -6.18 33.03
N LEU A 247 -58.62 -5.15 33.84
CA LEU A 247 -59.16 -5.13 35.20
C LEU A 247 -60.70 -5.26 35.23
N ALA A 248 -61.38 -4.61 34.30
CA ALA A 248 -62.84 -4.71 34.12
C ALA A 248 -63.28 -6.14 33.73
N ALA A 249 -62.48 -6.83 32.88
CA ALA A 249 -62.74 -8.19 32.44
C ALA A 249 -62.43 -9.27 33.50
N LEU A 250 -61.60 -8.96 34.52
CA LEU A 250 -61.23 -9.84 35.61
C LEU A 250 -62.20 -9.73 36.82
N ARG A 251 -63.22 -8.89 36.73
CA ARG A 251 -64.29 -8.79 37.75
C ARG A 251 -65.31 -9.95 37.66
#